data_fc9ff852aaf2efe24572f8ee00fa7ecc
#
_entry.id   fc9ff852aaf2efe24572f8ee00fa7ecc
#
_cell.length_a   1.000
_cell.length_b   1.000
_cell.length_c   1.000
_cell.angle_alpha   90.00
_cell.angle_beta   90.00
_cell.angle_gamma   90.00
#
_symmetry.space_group_name_H-M   'P 1'
#
loop_
_entity.id
_entity.type
_entity.pdbx_description
1 polymer ?
#
loop_
_entity_poly.entity_id
_entity_poly.type
_entity_poly.pdbx_seq_one_letter_code
_entity_poly.pdbx_strand_id
1 'polypeptide(L)'
;MGCFSKIAMLRQAALALALIGAGAAAGQAAQVAPHRAAYELTLDRATSASDVIDVSGTMDFEWADSCTGWTVKQKSAMTVGYSTGESAELGWNLLSWEAKDGLKYRFLVRDLQNGAMSDQFKGEAALDGPGRGGKAVYSVPDKKIVKLPPGTLFPTAHSLKLLENAEASHPLLWEMVFDGSDAKGLFGVNAVISPRLPQLSGGKLSSPLLATPSWRINLAYFAPEGQAAAPENEQHIDIHDNGVVDLLIIDYGTFRVRAKLTKIEPLRGPAC
;
A
#
# COMPACT_ATOMS: atom_id res chain seq x y z
N MET A 1 62.08 -33.32 56.87
CA MET A 1 61.59 -32.98 58.20
C MET A 1 60.34 -32.14 58.02
N GLY A 2 59.28 -32.63 58.33
CA GLY A 2 58.09 -32.33 59.05
C GLY A 2 57.00 -31.76 58.14
N CYS A 3 56.03 -32.45 57.78
CA CYS A 3 54.86 -33.07 58.45
C CYS A 3 53.72 -32.10 58.76
N PHE A 4 52.53 -32.56 58.44
CA PHE A 4 51.15 -32.15 58.76
C PHE A 4 50.42 -31.26 57.70
N SER A 5 49.62 -31.89 56.88
CA SER A 5 48.22 -32.28 57.09
C SER A 5 47.32 -31.23 57.68
N LYS A 6 46.33 -30.80 56.91
CA LYS A 6 44.94 -30.67 57.37
C LYS A 6 43.98 -30.50 56.19
N ILE A 7 43.05 -31.40 56.19
CA ILE A 7 41.79 -31.53 55.48
C ILE A 7 40.87 -30.33 55.91
N ALA A 8 40.20 -29.71 54.94
CA ALA A 8 38.88 -29.11 55.22
C ALA A 8 38.12 -28.81 53.89
N MET A 9 37.20 -29.71 53.65
CA MET A 9 35.78 -29.47 53.30
C MET A 9 35.42 -28.67 52.04
N LEU A 10 34.89 -29.45 51.11
CA LEU A 10 33.98 -29.05 50.06
C LEU A 10 32.91 -28.05 50.54
N ARG A 11 32.74 -26.97 49.82
CA ARG A 11 31.45 -26.29 49.67
C ARG A 11 31.22 -26.11 48.17
N GLN A 12 30.34 -26.99 47.66
CA GLN A 12 29.74 -26.85 46.35
C GLN A 12 28.80 -25.64 46.40
N ALA A 13 29.15 -24.55 45.72
CA ALA A 13 28.20 -23.51 45.41
C ALA A 13 27.61 -23.84 44.03
N ALA A 14 26.39 -24.34 44.02
CA ALA A 14 25.59 -24.50 42.80
C ALA A 14 25.23 -23.14 42.28
N LEU A 15 25.89 -22.71 41.21
CA LEU A 15 25.55 -21.50 40.44
C LEU A 15 24.33 -21.87 39.57
N ALA A 16 23.12 -21.51 40.04
CA ALA A 16 21.90 -21.59 39.23
C ALA A 16 22.00 -20.53 38.13
N LEU A 17 22.33 -20.96 36.92
CA LEU A 17 22.28 -20.14 35.72
C LEU A 17 20.81 -19.91 35.34
N ALA A 18 20.21 -18.80 35.77
CA ALA A 18 18.90 -18.38 35.31
C ALA A 18 19.02 -18.00 33.85
N LEU A 19 18.63 -18.88 32.95
CA LEU A 19 18.37 -18.61 31.55
C LEU A 19 17.16 -17.67 31.50
N ILE A 20 17.44 -16.36 31.45
CA ILE A 20 16.45 -15.37 31.03
C ILE A 20 16.24 -15.62 29.54
N GLY A 21 15.22 -16.41 29.22
CA GLY A 21 14.71 -16.52 27.86
C GLY A 21 14.21 -15.15 27.44
N ALA A 22 15.03 -14.42 26.70
CA ALA A 22 14.53 -13.31 25.91
C ALA A 22 13.57 -13.92 24.87
N GLY A 23 12.29 -13.93 25.21
CA GLY A 23 11.23 -14.20 24.27
C GLY A 23 11.37 -13.12 23.18
N ALA A 24 11.94 -13.48 22.04
CA ALA A 24 11.78 -12.69 20.84
C ALA A 24 10.26 -12.58 20.62
N ALA A 25 9.69 -11.41 20.86
CA ALA A 25 8.36 -11.10 20.39
C ALA A 25 8.43 -11.32 18.87
N ALA A 26 7.87 -12.42 18.39
CA ALA A 26 7.65 -12.60 16.98
C ALA A 26 6.78 -11.41 16.56
N GLY A 27 7.38 -10.44 15.86
CA GLY A 27 6.62 -9.36 15.24
C GLY A 27 5.52 -10.03 14.44
N GLN A 28 4.27 -9.74 14.74
CA GLN A 28 3.18 -10.19 13.90
C GLN A 28 3.41 -9.53 12.53
N ALA A 29 3.59 -10.36 11.50
CA ALA A 29 3.66 -9.86 10.15
C ALA A 29 2.41 -9.01 9.89
N ALA A 30 2.59 -7.84 9.28
CA ALA A 30 1.51 -6.94 8.94
C ALA A 30 0.39 -7.72 8.23
N GLN A 31 -0.81 -7.70 8.80
CA GLN A 31 -1.96 -8.44 8.28
C GLN A 31 -3.02 -7.45 7.82
N VAL A 32 -3.34 -7.52 6.54
CA VAL A 32 -4.47 -6.75 6.00
C VAL A 32 -5.77 -7.25 6.62
N ALA A 33 -6.55 -6.34 7.20
CA ALA A 33 -7.92 -6.62 7.60
C ALA A 33 -8.84 -6.48 6.38
N PRO A 34 -9.54 -7.54 5.96
CA PRO A 34 -10.52 -7.44 4.89
C PRO A 34 -11.58 -6.38 5.23
N HIS A 35 -11.79 -5.41 4.34
CA HIS A 35 -12.69 -4.30 4.60
C HIS A 35 -13.28 -3.71 3.32
N ARG A 36 -14.37 -2.97 3.48
CA ARG A 36 -14.94 -2.07 2.48
C ARG A 36 -14.92 -0.66 3.04
N ALA A 37 -14.50 0.29 2.21
CA ALA A 37 -14.40 1.69 2.57
C ALA A 37 -15.04 2.58 1.50
N ALA A 38 -15.62 3.72 1.91
CA ALA A 38 -16.07 4.75 1.01
C ALA A 38 -15.38 6.06 1.37
N TYR A 39 -15.04 6.83 0.34
CA TYR A 39 -14.34 8.10 0.47
C TYR A 39 -15.08 9.20 -0.27
N GLU A 40 -15.03 10.39 0.28
CA GLU A 40 -15.40 11.63 -0.39
C GLU A 40 -14.15 12.21 -1.07
N LEU A 41 -14.31 12.59 -2.34
CA LEU A 41 -13.25 13.23 -3.13
C LEU A 41 -13.51 14.72 -3.20
N THR A 42 -12.50 15.53 -2.87
CA THR A 42 -12.56 17.00 -2.91
C THR A 42 -11.26 17.58 -3.43
N LEU A 43 -11.30 18.82 -3.92
CA LEU A 43 -10.09 19.57 -4.24
C LEU A 43 -9.32 19.84 -2.94
N ASP A 44 -8.08 19.35 -2.83
CA ASP A 44 -7.20 19.65 -1.71
C ASP A 44 -6.47 20.99 -1.94
N ARG A 45 -5.94 21.17 -3.14
CA ARG A 45 -5.17 22.34 -3.54
C ARG A 45 -5.10 22.45 -5.06
N ALA A 46 -5.11 23.66 -5.57
CA ALA A 46 -4.71 24.00 -6.93
C ALA A 46 -3.58 25.03 -6.91
N THR A 47 -2.63 24.94 -7.84
CA THR A 47 -1.59 25.94 -8.03
C THR A 47 -2.12 27.09 -8.86
N SER A 48 -1.41 28.22 -8.89
CA SER A 48 -1.76 29.36 -9.77
C SER A 48 -1.68 29.06 -11.27
N ALA A 49 -1.04 27.97 -11.64
CA ALA A 49 -0.94 27.51 -13.03
C ALA A 49 -2.09 26.56 -13.42
N SER A 50 -2.95 26.18 -12.45
CA SER A 50 -4.10 25.31 -12.67
C SER A 50 -5.32 26.15 -13.03
N ASP A 51 -6.11 25.67 -13.95
CA ASP A 51 -7.48 26.14 -14.21
C ASP A 51 -8.55 25.35 -13.47
N VAL A 52 -8.17 24.32 -12.70
CA VAL A 52 -9.07 23.57 -11.82
C VAL A 52 -9.45 24.41 -10.62
N ILE A 53 -10.75 24.59 -10.40
CA ILE A 53 -11.31 25.38 -9.29
C ILE A 53 -12.15 24.56 -8.31
N ASP A 54 -12.61 23.38 -8.73
CA ASP A 54 -13.40 22.47 -7.90
C ASP A 54 -13.15 21.00 -8.28
N VAL A 55 -13.23 20.13 -7.28
CA VAL A 55 -13.31 18.67 -7.47
C VAL A 55 -14.31 18.13 -6.47
N SER A 56 -15.25 17.36 -6.94
CA SER A 56 -16.24 16.67 -6.11
C SER A 56 -16.48 15.25 -6.63
N GLY A 57 -16.58 14.28 -5.73
CA GLY A 57 -16.75 12.89 -6.14
C GLY A 57 -16.73 11.89 -5.00
N THR A 58 -16.68 10.61 -5.37
CA THR A 58 -16.65 9.49 -4.44
C THR A 58 -15.68 8.41 -4.91
N MET A 59 -15.15 7.65 -3.96
CA MET A 59 -14.38 6.44 -4.21
C MET A 59 -14.87 5.32 -3.29
N ASP A 60 -15.25 4.20 -3.87
CA ASP A 60 -15.49 2.95 -3.18
C ASP A 60 -14.26 2.05 -3.29
N PHE A 61 -13.89 1.43 -2.18
CA PHE A 61 -12.75 0.54 -2.08
C PHE A 61 -13.13 -0.73 -1.33
N GLU A 62 -12.69 -1.87 -1.82
CA GLU A 62 -12.84 -3.16 -1.16
C GLU A 62 -11.53 -3.94 -1.23
N TRP A 63 -11.04 -4.39 -0.07
CA TRP A 63 -9.92 -5.31 0.03
C TRP A 63 -10.39 -6.58 0.71
N ALA A 64 -10.47 -7.66 -0.04
CA ALA A 64 -11.05 -8.92 0.42
C ALA A 64 -10.04 -10.06 0.37
N ASP A 65 -10.14 -10.95 1.35
CA ASP A 65 -9.43 -12.23 1.34
C ASP A 65 -10.18 -13.22 0.43
N SER A 66 -9.46 -13.93 -0.43
CA SER A 66 -10.00 -14.96 -1.31
C SER A 66 -9.31 -16.33 -1.11
N CYS A 67 -8.89 -16.66 0.11
CA CYS A 67 -8.13 -17.84 0.52
C CYS A 67 -6.73 -17.91 -0.09
N THR A 68 -6.61 -17.99 -1.39
CA THR A 68 -5.33 -18.11 -2.11
C THR A 68 -4.72 -16.78 -2.50
N GLY A 69 -5.44 -15.68 -2.30
CA GLY A 69 -5.00 -14.35 -2.71
C GLY A 69 -5.82 -13.25 -2.07
N TRP A 70 -5.49 -12.04 -2.46
CA TRP A 70 -6.18 -10.82 -2.13
C TRP A 70 -6.92 -10.29 -3.35
N THR A 71 -8.14 -9.86 -3.19
CA THR A 71 -8.91 -9.17 -4.23
C THR A 71 -9.07 -7.72 -3.83
N VAL A 72 -8.69 -6.81 -4.73
CA VAL A 72 -8.93 -5.37 -4.58
C VAL A 72 -9.92 -4.93 -5.64
N LYS A 73 -10.96 -4.21 -5.20
CA LYS A 73 -11.88 -3.49 -6.07
C LYS A 73 -11.86 -2.03 -5.68
N GLN A 74 -11.64 -1.16 -6.65
CA GLN A 74 -11.75 0.28 -6.46
C GLN A 74 -12.59 0.86 -7.59
N LYS A 75 -13.48 1.77 -7.23
CA LYS A 75 -14.28 2.54 -8.17
C LYS A 75 -14.28 3.98 -7.71
N SER A 76 -13.77 4.88 -8.53
CA SER A 76 -13.86 6.31 -8.31
C SER A 76 -14.60 7.00 -9.43
N ALA A 77 -15.34 8.04 -9.07
CA ALA A 77 -15.99 8.95 -10.00
C ALA A 77 -15.91 10.36 -9.42
N MET A 78 -15.42 11.31 -10.19
CA MET A 78 -15.32 12.71 -9.77
C MET A 78 -15.64 13.65 -10.93
N THR A 79 -16.20 14.80 -10.57
CA THR A 79 -16.37 15.96 -11.45
C THR A 79 -15.27 16.95 -11.15
N VAL A 80 -14.55 17.40 -12.17
CA VAL A 80 -13.52 18.43 -12.11
C VAL A 80 -14.07 19.67 -12.78
N GLY A 81 -14.20 20.76 -12.04
CA GLY A 81 -14.67 22.06 -12.51
C GLY A 81 -13.50 22.98 -12.86
N TYR A 82 -13.61 23.68 -13.97
CA TYR A 82 -12.59 24.60 -14.49
C TYR A 82 -13.03 26.06 -14.40
N SER A 83 -12.07 26.97 -14.34
CA SER A 83 -12.29 28.41 -14.29
C SER A 83 -12.99 28.98 -15.54
N THR A 84 -13.00 28.24 -16.64
CA THR A 84 -13.76 28.54 -17.87
C THR A 84 -15.28 28.34 -17.70
N GLY A 85 -15.72 27.70 -16.61
CA GLY A 85 -17.10 27.27 -16.40
C GLY A 85 -17.43 25.90 -16.97
N GLU A 86 -16.48 25.24 -17.61
CA GLU A 86 -16.61 23.84 -18.08
C GLU A 86 -16.35 22.85 -16.94
N SER A 87 -16.76 21.61 -17.14
CA SER A 87 -16.44 20.50 -16.23
C SER A 87 -16.17 19.23 -17.00
N ALA A 88 -15.38 18.35 -16.39
CA ALA A 88 -15.13 16.98 -16.90
C ALA A 88 -15.53 15.95 -15.84
N GLU A 89 -16.20 14.88 -16.25
CA GLU A 89 -16.44 13.71 -15.41
C GLU A 89 -15.32 12.70 -15.65
N LEU A 90 -14.61 12.33 -14.58
CA LEU A 90 -13.52 11.35 -14.61
C LEU A 90 -13.88 10.16 -13.73
N GLY A 91 -13.63 8.96 -14.24
CA GLY A 91 -13.82 7.73 -13.48
C GLY A 91 -12.64 6.78 -13.65
N TRP A 92 -12.33 6.05 -12.60
CA TRP A 92 -11.29 5.03 -12.61
C TRP A 92 -11.76 3.80 -11.85
N ASN A 93 -11.65 2.63 -12.48
CA ASN A 93 -12.07 1.39 -11.89
C ASN A 93 -10.95 0.36 -11.95
N LEU A 94 -10.63 -0.25 -10.82
CA LEU A 94 -9.68 -1.34 -10.69
C LEU A 94 -10.39 -2.58 -10.15
N LEU A 95 -10.12 -3.71 -10.77
CA LEU A 95 -10.34 -5.04 -10.21
C LEU A 95 -9.03 -5.81 -10.32
N SER A 96 -8.50 -6.24 -9.19
CA SER A 96 -7.28 -7.04 -9.18
C SER A 96 -7.39 -8.24 -8.25
N TRP A 97 -6.54 -9.22 -8.49
CA TRP A 97 -6.29 -10.35 -7.63
C TRP A 97 -4.78 -10.59 -7.56
N GLU A 98 -4.27 -10.73 -6.34
CA GLU A 98 -2.85 -11.01 -6.06
C GLU A 98 -2.73 -12.23 -5.18
N ALA A 99 -1.87 -13.18 -5.54
CA ALA A 99 -1.61 -14.37 -4.75
C ALA A 99 -1.00 -14.03 -3.39
N LYS A 100 -1.31 -14.79 -2.34
CA LYS A 100 -0.77 -14.59 -0.98
C LYS A 100 0.76 -14.65 -0.92
N ASP A 101 1.39 -15.37 -1.84
CA ASP A 101 2.86 -15.45 -1.96
C ASP A 101 3.47 -14.28 -2.75
N GLY A 102 2.64 -13.34 -3.27
CA GLY A 102 3.09 -12.19 -4.05
C GLY A 102 3.64 -12.54 -5.43
N LEU A 103 3.48 -13.78 -5.92
CA LEU A 103 4.11 -14.23 -7.16
C LEU A 103 3.20 -14.17 -8.40
N LYS A 104 1.91 -13.93 -8.22
CA LYS A 104 0.95 -13.84 -9.33
C LYS A 104 0.01 -12.68 -9.12
N TYR A 105 -0.28 -11.98 -10.20
CA TYR A 105 -1.16 -10.82 -10.21
C TYR A 105 -2.06 -10.84 -11.44
N ARG A 106 -3.32 -10.47 -11.30
CA ARG A 106 -4.29 -10.27 -12.38
C ARG A 106 -4.95 -8.93 -12.20
N PHE A 107 -5.14 -8.20 -13.28
CA PHE A 107 -5.68 -6.86 -13.23
C PHE A 107 -6.64 -6.57 -14.39
N LEU A 108 -7.57 -5.68 -14.09
CA LEU A 108 -8.46 -5.02 -15.04
C LEU A 108 -8.63 -3.57 -14.56
N VAL A 109 -8.12 -2.64 -15.36
CA VAL A 109 -8.24 -1.20 -15.14
C VAL A 109 -9.10 -0.62 -16.24
N ARG A 110 -9.97 0.34 -15.92
CA ARG A 110 -10.78 1.09 -16.85
C ARG A 110 -10.78 2.55 -16.45
N ASP A 111 -10.43 3.39 -17.41
CA ASP A 111 -10.56 4.83 -17.32
C ASP A 111 -11.83 5.28 -18.05
N LEU A 112 -12.55 6.20 -17.43
CA LEU A 112 -13.76 6.77 -18.00
C LEU A 112 -13.62 8.30 -18.05
N GLN A 113 -14.09 8.88 -19.13
CA GLN A 113 -14.18 10.32 -19.31
C GLN A 113 -15.56 10.67 -19.88
N ASN A 114 -16.30 11.53 -19.20
CA ASN A 114 -17.64 11.98 -19.59
C ASN A 114 -18.60 10.82 -19.91
N GLY A 115 -18.58 9.77 -19.06
CA GLY A 115 -19.41 8.57 -19.20
C GLY A 115 -18.93 7.55 -20.23
N ALA A 116 -17.94 7.85 -21.06
CA ALA A 116 -17.34 6.94 -22.04
C ALA A 116 -16.06 6.31 -21.49
N MET A 117 -15.78 5.07 -21.88
CA MET A 117 -14.49 4.42 -21.57
C MET A 117 -13.41 5.01 -22.47
N SER A 118 -12.41 5.67 -21.86
CA SER A 118 -11.25 6.24 -22.58
C SER A 118 -10.14 5.21 -22.75
N ASP A 119 -9.83 4.45 -21.71
CA ASP A 119 -8.80 3.43 -21.73
C ASP A 119 -9.22 2.17 -20.97
N GLN A 120 -8.63 1.03 -21.34
CA GLN A 120 -8.77 -0.22 -20.61
C GLN A 120 -7.48 -1.03 -20.69
N PHE A 121 -7.00 -1.48 -19.52
CA PHE A 121 -5.86 -2.39 -19.40
C PHE A 121 -6.30 -3.65 -18.69
N LYS A 122 -5.99 -4.81 -19.30
CA LYS A 122 -6.27 -6.12 -18.72
C LYS A 122 -5.10 -7.03 -18.95
N GLY A 123 -4.71 -7.78 -17.92
CA GLY A 123 -3.60 -8.70 -18.04
C GLY A 123 -3.39 -9.55 -16.80
N GLU A 124 -2.30 -10.28 -16.85
CA GLU A 124 -1.78 -11.07 -15.75
C GLU A 124 -0.26 -10.94 -15.69
N ALA A 125 0.29 -11.06 -14.48
CA ALA A 125 1.72 -11.02 -14.25
C ALA A 125 2.14 -12.19 -13.36
N ALA A 126 3.37 -12.67 -13.56
CA ALA A 126 3.97 -13.72 -12.76
C ALA A 126 5.46 -13.44 -12.56
N LEU A 127 5.92 -13.62 -11.33
CA LEU A 127 7.33 -13.63 -10.95
C LEU A 127 7.84 -15.08 -10.90
N ASP A 128 9.10 -15.29 -11.25
CA ASP A 128 9.73 -16.60 -11.29
C ASP A 128 10.11 -17.13 -9.89
N GLY A 129 9.83 -16.35 -8.84
CA GLY A 129 10.06 -16.66 -7.43
C GLY A 129 10.35 -15.41 -6.60
N PRO A 130 10.43 -15.51 -5.25
CA PRO A 130 10.70 -14.39 -4.36
C PRO A 130 11.99 -13.65 -4.75
N GLY A 131 11.91 -12.31 -4.90
CA GLY A 131 13.04 -11.47 -5.32
C GLY A 131 13.52 -11.68 -6.76
N ARG A 132 12.91 -12.57 -7.50
CA ARG A 132 13.22 -12.81 -8.91
C ARG A 132 12.34 -11.95 -9.80
N GLY A 133 12.82 -11.70 -11.02
CA GLY A 133 12.02 -11.04 -12.04
C GLY A 133 10.94 -11.95 -12.60
N GLY A 134 10.28 -11.48 -13.64
CA GLY A 134 9.21 -12.21 -14.29
C GLY A 134 8.70 -11.48 -15.50
N LYS A 135 7.41 -11.63 -15.79
CA LYS A 135 6.74 -10.96 -16.91
C LYS A 135 5.29 -10.64 -16.59
N ALA A 136 4.80 -9.55 -17.16
CA ALA A 136 3.39 -9.27 -17.30
C ALA A 136 2.95 -9.45 -18.76
N VAL A 137 1.75 -9.97 -18.95
CA VAL A 137 1.13 -10.20 -20.26
C VAL A 137 -0.18 -9.46 -20.29
N TYR A 138 -0.24 -8.38 -21.07
CA TYR A 138 -1.47 -7.65 -21.34
C TYR A 138 -2.29 -8.39 -22.41
N SER A 139 -3.60 -8.37 -22.25
CA SER A 139 -4.55 -8.89 -23.24
C SER A 139 -5.44 -7.78 -23.83
N VAL A 140 -5.49 -6.62 -23.21
CA VAL A 140 -6.22 -5.41 -23.63
C VAL A 140 -5.35 -4.19 -23.29
N PRO A 141 -5.29 -3.15 -24.15
CA PRO A 141 -5.90 -3.05 -25.48
C PRO A 141 -5.29 -4.00 -26.51
N ASP A 142 -3.97 -4.25 -26.41
CA ASP A 142 -3.22 -5.11 -27.31
C ASP A 142 -2.41 -6.15 -26.53
N LYS A 143 -2.12 -7.29 -27.20
CA LYS A 143 -1.19 -8.27 -26.62
C LYS A 143 0.21 -7.67 -26.50
N LYS A 144 0.67 -7.54 -25.27
CA LYS A 144 1.99 -6.99 -24.95
C LYS A 144 2.62 -7.74 -23.80
N ILE A 145 3.92 -7.94 -23.88
CA ILE A 145 4.70 -8.53 -22.78
C ILE A 145 5.60 -7.42 -22.21
N VAL A 146 5.54 -7.24 -20.90
CA VAL A 146 6.42 -6.37 -20.13
C VAL A 146 7.31 -7.24 -19.27
N LYS A 147 8.63 -7.08 -19.38
CA LYS A 147 9.59 -7.76 -18.52
C LYS A 147 9.61 -7.09 -17.15
N LEU A 148 9.49 -7.87 -16.10
CA LEU A 148 9.58 -7.40 -14.73
C LEU A 148 10.99 -7.67 -14.19
N PRO A 149 11.71 -6.65 -13.72
CA PRO A 149 13.05 -6.83 -13.15
C PRO A 149 13.01 -7.60 -11.83
N PRO A 150 14.16 -8.17 -11.39
CA PRO A 150 14.29 -8.73 -10.05
C PRO A 150 13.91 -7.70 -8.98
N GLY A 151 13.24 -8.15 -7.90
CA GLY A 151 12.77 -7.29 -6.82
C GLY A 151 11.42 -6.62 -7.08
N THR A 152 10.80 -6.81 -8.26
CA THR A 152 9.46 -6.28 -8.52
C THR A 152 8.45 -6.84 -7.51
N LEU A 153 7.60 -5.94 -6.99
CA LEU A 153 6.46 -6.27 -6.14
C LEU A 153 5.15 -5.98 -6.87
N PHE A 154 4.09 -6.68 -6.48
CA PHE A 154 2.72 -6.32 -6.81
C PHE A 154 2.09 -5.45 -5.72
N PRO A 155 0.94 -4.80 -5.95
CA PRO A 155 0.42 -3.76 -5.06
C PRO A 155 0.18 -4.19 -3.61
N THR A 156 -0.35 -5.41 -3.38
CA THR A 156 -0.56 -5.91 -2.02
C THR A 156 0.76 -6.21 -1.32
N ALA A 157 1.69 -6.89 -1.99
CA ALA A 157 3.02 -7.18 -1.45
C ALA A 157 3.77 -5.88 -1.13
N HIS A 158 3.66 -4.85 -1.99
CA HIS A 158 4.23 -3.53 -1.73
C HIS A 158 3.60 -2.87 -0.50
N SER A 159 2.27 -2.87 -0.37
CA SER A 159 1.56 -2.31 0.79
C SER A 159 1.97 -3.00 2.10
N LEU A 160 2.08 -4.32 2.11
CA LEU A 160 2.56 -5.08 3.27
C LEU A 160 3.99 -4.69 3.63
N LYS A 161 4.87 -4.55 2.63
CA LYS A 161 6.26 -4.14 2.86
C LYS A 161 6.38 -2.71 3.39
N LEU A 162 5.51 -1.79 2.97
CA LEU A 162 5.42 -0.44 3.55
C LEU A 162 5.06 -0.50 5.03
N LEU A 163 4.07 -1.31 5.41
CA LEU A 163 3.64 -1.48 6.80
C LEU A 163 4.72 -2.14 7.66
N GLU A 164 5.40 -3.18 7.16
CA GLU A 164 6.54 -3.81 7.85
C GLU A 164 7.66 -2.78 8.13
N ASN A 165 8.00 -1.92 7.16
CA ASN A 165 8.98 -0.87 7.35
C ASN A 165 8.51 0.21 8.34
N ALA A 166 7.22 0.57 8.31
CA ALA A 166 6.63 1.52 9.24
C ALA A 166 6.70 1.00 10.69
N GLU A 167 6.34 -0.25 10.93
CA GLU A 167 6.44 -0.90 12.24
C GLU A 167 7.89 -1.01 12.72
N ALA A 168 8.81 -1.33 11.82
CA ALA A 168 10.25 -1.40 12.11
C ALA A 168 10.92 -0.01 12.26
N SER A 169 10.16 1.08 12.07
CA SER A 169 10.67 2.45 12.10
C SER A 169 11.76 2.71 11.04
N HIS A 170 11.66 2.06 9.89
CA HIS A 170 12.51 2.30 8.72
C HIS A 170 11.85 3.38 7.86
N PRO A 171 12.40 4.62 7.81
CA PRO A 171 11.69 5.76 7.23
C PRO A 171 11.74 5.81 5.70
N LEU A 172 12.57 5.00 5.07
CA LEU A 172 12.78 5.05 3.62
C LEU A 172 12.66 3.65 3.01
N LEU A 173 11.93 3.58 1.91
CA LEU A 173 11.83 2.36 1.10
C LEU A 173 11.86 2.75 -0.38
N TRP A 174 12.55 1.97 -1.21
CA TRP A 174 12.48 2.04 -2.67
C TRP A 174 12.23 0.65 -3.23
N GLU A 175 11.21 0.52 -4.08
CA GLU A 175 10.87 -0.75 -4.71
C GLU A 175 10.44 -0.55 -6.16
N MET A 176 10.64 -1.58 -6.97
CA MET A 176 9.97 -1.68 -8.26
C MET A 176 8.58 -2.25 -8.05
N VAL A 177 7.55 -1.56 -8.52
CA VAL A 177 6.15 -1.97 -8.37
C VAL A 177 5.51 -2.11 -9.75
N PHE A 178 4.83 -3.23 -9.98
CA PHE A 178 3.99 -3.44 -11.15
C PHE A 178 2.53 -3.50 -10.74
N ASP A 179 1.72 -2.55 -11.18
CA ASP A 179 0.29 -2.44 -10.86
C ASP A 179 -0.65 -2.58 -12.06
N GLY A 180 -0.10 -2.52 -13.29
CA GLY A 180 -0.87 -2.65 -14.53
C GLY A 180 -1.82 -1.48 -14.81
N SER A 181 -1.62 -0.32 -14.16
CA SER A 181 -2.49 0.86 -14.26
C SER A 181 -2.45 1.56 -15.61
N ASP A 182 -1.38 1.37 -16.36
CA ASP A 182 -1.19 1.92 -17.71
C ASP A 182 -0.53 0.91 -18.66
N ALA A 183 -0.16 1.36 -19.86
CA ALA A 183 0.48 0.51 -20.86
C ALA A 183 1.86 -0.01 -20.43
N LYS A 184 2.54 0.60 -19.47
CA LYS A 184 3.82 0.14 -18.89
C LYS A 184 3.55 -0.61 -17.57
N GLY A 185 2.72 -0.04 -16.70
CA GLY A 185 2.30 -0.57 -15.41
C GLY A 185 3.42 -0.84 -14.42
N LEU A 186 4.63 -0.40 -14.71
CA LEU A 186 5.84 -0.64 -13.93
C LEU A 186 6.45 0.70 -13.50
N PHE A 187 6.69 0.86 -12.20
CA PHE A 187 7.21 2.09 -11.60
C PHE A 187 8.31 1.79 -10.59
N GLY A 188 9.31 2.67 -10.51
CA GLY A 188 10.17 2.79 -9.34
C GLY A 188 9.44 3.65 -8.29
N VAL A 189 9.20 3.12 -7.11
CA VAL A 189 8.44 3.81 -6.06
C VAL A 189 9.35 4.12 -4.87
N ASN A 190 9.52 5.41 -4.60
CA ASN A 190 10.10 5.89 -3.35
C ASN A 190 9.01 6.10 -2.32
N ALA A 191 9.25 5.62 -1.10
CA ALA A 191 8.39 5.84 0.05
C ALA A 191 9.17 6.55 1.16
N VAL A 192 8.56 7.61 1.72
CA VAL A 192 9.03 8.26 2.95
C VAL A 192 7.97 8.03 4.01
N ILE A 193 8.33 7.30 5.06
CA ILE A 193 7.43 6.86 6.12
C ILE A 193 7.66 7.75 7.35
N SER A 194 6.59 8.38 7.87
CA SER A 194 6.64 9.19 9.08
C SER A 194 6.85 8.32 10.32
N PRO A 195 7.22 8.89 11.47
CA PRO A 195 6.95 8.29 12.76
C PRO A 195 5.45 7.98 12.90
N ARG A 196 5.13 7.06 13.81
CA ARG A 196 3.75 6.70 14.13
C ARG A 196 2.91 7.96 14.42
N LEU A 197 1.74 8.04 13.80
CA LEU A 197 0.83 9.17 14.01
C LEU A 197 0.19 9.09 15.40
N PRO A 198 -0.09 10.25 16.03
CA PRO A 198 -0.90 10.29 17.24
C PRO A 198 -2.29 9.71 16.95
N GLN A 199 -2.80 8.87 17.84
CA GLN A 199 -4.15 8.36 17.72
C GLN A 199 -5.13 9.52 17.92
N LEU A 200 -5.89 9.86 16.87
CA LEU A 200 -6.87 10.93 16.93
C LEU A 200 -8.09 10.46 17.72
N SER A 201 -8.27 10.97 18.93
CA SER A 201 -9.49 10.77 19.71
C SER A 201 -10.60 11.66 19.16
N GLY A 202 -11.76 11.10 18.80
CA GLY A 202 -12.96 11.87 18.45
C GLY A 202 -13.21 12.10 16.96
N GLY A 203 -12.65 11.27 16.07
CA GLY A 203 -13.08 11.23 14.66
C GLY A 203 -14.58 10.91 14.54
N LYS A 204 -15.25 11.44 13.50
CA LYS A 204 -16.68 11.19 13.23
C LYS A 204 -16.99 9.70 12.94
N LEU A 205 -15.97 8.93 12.55
CA LEU A 205 -16.06 7.49 12.29
C LEU A 205 -15.56 6.71 13.49
N SER A 206 -16.39 5.81 14.01
CA SER A 206 -16.02 4.86 15.05
C SER A 206 -15.99 3.46 14.46
N SER A 207 -14.79 2.88 14.39
CA SER A 207 -14.59 1.50 13.95
C SER A 207 -13.38 0.90 14.65
N PRO A 208 -13.42 -0.37 15.08
CA PRO A 208 -12.24 -1.07 15.59
C PRO A 208 -11.07 -1.06 14.60
N LEU A 209 -11.34 -1.01 13.30
CA LEU A 209 -10.33 -0.95 12.25
C LEU A 209 -9.51 0.36 12.26
N LEU A 210 -10.04 1.43 12.88
CA LEU A 210 -9.39 2.73 13.02
C LEU A 210 -8.74 2.94 14.39
N ALA A 211 -8.85 1.97 15.29
CA ALA A 211 -8.27 2.02 16.62
C ALA A 211 -6.83 1.48 16.68
N THR A 212 -6.22 1.23 15.55
CA THR A 212 -4.89 0.63 15.40
C THR A 212 -3.82 1.70 15.10
N PRO A 213 -2.51 1.38 15.23
CA PRO A 213 -1.44 2.28 14.84
C PRO A 213 -1.55 2.73 13.38
N SER A 214 -1.14 3.96 13.10
CA SER A 214 -1.13 4.49 11.73
C SER A 214 0.11 5.35 11.46
N TRP A 215 0.43 5.50 10.18
CA TRP A 215 1.57 6.26 9.68
C TRP A 215 1.16 7.08 8.46
N ARG A 216 1.84 8.20 8.25
CA ARG A 216 1.82 8.91 6.98
C ARG A 216 2.92 8.39 6.09
N ILE A 217 2.58 7.98 4.89
CA ILE A 217 3.53 7.53 3.87
C ILE A 217 3.39 8.43 2.66
N ASN A 218 4.50 9.03 2.23
CA ASN A 218 4.59 9.80 1.00
C ASN A 218 5.21 8.90 -0.06
N LEU A 219 4.52 8.70 -1.16
CA LEU A 219 4.92 7.87 -2.28
C LEU A 219 5.22 8.75 -3.49
N ALA A 220 6.33 8.50 -4.16
CA ALA A 220 6.68 9.13 -5.43
C ALA A 220 6.96 8.04 -6.46
N TYR A 221 6.22 8.06 -7.57
CA TYR A 221 6.25 7.08 -8.65
C TYR A 221 7.08 7.61 -9.80
N PHE A 222 8.08 6.87 -10.20
CA PHE A 222 9.01 7.22 -11.28
C PHE A 222 8.92 6.21 -12.42
N ALA A 223 9.12 6.69 -13.65
CA ALA A 223 9.31 5.80 -14.78
C ALA A 223 10.47 4.82 -14.51
N PRO A 224 10.34 3.55 -14.91
CA PRO A 224 11.30 2.49 -14.54
C PRO A 224 12.71 2.72 -15.11
N GLU A 225 12.83 3.52 -16.15
CA GLU A 225 14.10 3.76 -16.86
C GLU A 225 15.05 4.74 -16.14
N GLY A 226 14.67 5.22 -14.94
CA GLY A 226 15.57 5.97 -14.03
C GLY A 226 16.06 7.33 -14.53
N GLN A 227 15.50 7.85 -15.63
CA GLN A 227 15.94 9.11 -16.25
C GLN A 227 15.02 10.30 -15.94
N ALA A 228 13.90 10.07 -15.26
CA ALA A 228 12.99 11.16 -14.92
C ALA A 228 13.55 11.97 -13.75
N ALA A 229 13.77 13.27 -13.97
CA ALA A 229 14.20 14.20 -12.91
C ALA A 229 13.07 14.50 -11.90
N ALA A 230 11.82 14.12 -12.20
CA ALA A 230 10.64 14.31 -11.37
C ALA A 230 9.75 13.04 -11.40
N PRO A 231 8.99 12.79 -10.34
CA PRO A 231 8.01 11.71 -10.33
C PRO A 231 6.89 11.99 -11.34
N GLU A 232 6.30 10.91 -11.88
CA GLU A 232 5.11 10.97 -12.73
C GLU A 232 3.85 11.22 -11.88
N ASN A 233 3.86 10.75 -10.64
CA ASN A 233 2.75 10.84 -9.70
C ASN A 233 3.28 10.84 -8.26
N GLU A 234 2.63 11.60 -7.38
CA GLU A 234 2.89 11.57 -5.94
C GLU A 234 1.60 11.32 -5.18
N GLN A 235 1.72 10.56 -4.09
CA GLN A 235 0.61 10.26 -3.20
C GLN A 235 1.01 10.45 -1.75
N HIS A 236 0.08 10.92 -0.92
CA HIS A 236 0.21 10.94 0.53
C HIS A 236 -0.90 10.10 1.12
N ILE A 237 -0.56 9.08 1.89
CA ILE A 237 -1.53 8.20 2.52
C ILE A 237 -1.34 8.20 4.03
N ASP A 238 -2.43 8.30 4.79
CA ASP A 238 -2.47 7.96 6.22
C ASP A 238 -3.06 6.56 6.32
N ILE A 239 -2.22 5.59 6.67
CA ILE A 239 -2.55 4.16 6.63
C ILE A 239 -2.35 3.51 8.00
N HIS A 240 -3.30 2.67 8.40
CA HIS A 240 -3.24 1.85 9.59
C HIS A 240 -2.44 0.56 9.38
N ASP A 241 -1.94 -0.05 10.45
CA ASP A 241 -1.20 -1.32 10.44
C ASP A 241 -1.97 -2.48 9.79
N ASN A 242 -3.28 -2.38 9.78
CA ASN A 242 -4.21 -3.33 9.17
C ASN A 242 -4.55 -3.02 7.70
N GLY A 243 -3.88 -2.04 7.07
CA GLY A 243 -4.05 -1.67 5.67
C GLY A 243 -5.21 -0.70 5.38
N VAL A 244 -5.96 -0.28 6.38
CA VAL A 244 -7.02 0.73 6.21
C VAL A 244 -6.39 2.11 5.99
N VAL A 245 -6.86 2.82 4.99
CA VAL A 245 -6.42 4.19 4.65
C VAL A 245 -7.49 5.19 5.12
N ASP A 246 -7.09 6.13 6.00
CA ASP A 246 -7.96 7.21 6.48
C ASP A 246 -8.03 8.37 5.50
N LEU A 247 -6.89 8.67 4.90
CA LEU A 247 -6.69 9.80 4.01
C LEU A 247 -5.77 9.39 2.87
N LEU A 248 -6.17 9.74 1.66
CA LEU A 248 -5.31 9.68 0.49
C LEU A 248 -5.33 11.05 -0.19
N ILE A 249 -4.18 11.60 -0.53
CA ILE A 249 -4.03 12.77 -1.39
C ILE A 249 -3.27 12.34 -2.63
N ILE A 250 -3.85 12.58 -3.80
CA ILE A 250 -3.23 12.31 -5.10
C ILE A 250 -2.82 13.65 -5.71
N ASP A 251 -1.53 13.78 -6.03
CA ASP A 251 -0.97 14.99 -6.65
C ASP A 251 -0.89 14.78 -8.16
N TYR A 252 -1.64 15.59 -8.91
CA TYR A 252 -1.64 15.65 -10.37
C TYR A 252 -0.71 16.76 -10.93
N GLY A 253 0.21 17.27 -10.09
CA GLY A 253 1.15 18.33 -10.46
C GLY A 253 0.56 19.72 -10.30
N THR A 254 -0.47 20.07 -11.03
CA THR A 254 -1.12 21.40 -10.95
C THR A 254 -2.25 21.48 -9.94
N PHE A 255 -2.84 20.38 -9.54
CA PHE A 255 -3.85 20.29 -8.49
C PHE A 255 -3.75 18.96 -7.74
N ARG A 256 -4.33 18.92 -6.55
CA ARG A 256 -4.39 17.74 -5.66
C ARG A 256 -5.82 17.38 -5.33
N VAL A 257 -6.11 16.10 -5.33
CA VAL A 257 -7.38 15.54 -4.90
C VAL A 257 -7.21 14.87 -3.55
N ARG A 258 -8.09 15.20 -2.62
CA ARG A 258 -8.19 14.60 -1.30
C ARG A 258 -9.30 13.56 -1.31
N ALA A 259 -8.99 12.32 -0.97
CA ALA A 259 -9.93 11.27 -0.66
C ALA A 259 -9.97 11.06 0.86
N LYS A 260 -11.08 11.42 1.50
CA LYS A 260 -11.28 11.30 2.94
C LYS A 260 -12.24 10.17 3.23
N LEU A 261 -11.86 9.27 4.13
CA LEU A 261 -12.70 8.16 4.57
C LEU A 261 -14.00 8.67 5.20
N THR A 262 -15.13 8.19 4.69
CA THR A 262 -16.49 8.54 5.16
C THR A 262 -17.25 7.34 5.69
N LYS A 263 -16.90 6.12 5.28
CA LYS A 263 -17.51 4.88 5.75
C LYS A 263 -16.50 3.75 5.72
N ILE A 264 -16.56 2.85 6.71
CA ILE A 264 -15.75 1.65 6.76
C ILE A 264 -16.54 0.50 7.35
N GLU A 265 -16.41 -0.69 6.75
CA GLU A 265 -17.05 -1.91 7.18
C GLU A 265 -16.04 -3.07 7.11
N PRO A 266 -15.87 -3.86 8.18
CA PRO A 266 -15.07 -5.07 8.11
C PRO A 266 -15.78 -6.09 7.22
N LEU A 267 -14.99 -6.84 6.44
CA LEU A 267 -15.48 -7.99 5.68
C LEU A 267 -15.12 -9.28 6.43
N ARG A 268 -16.00 -10.26 6.36
CA ARG A 268 -15.68 -11.59 6.85
C ARG A 268 -14.75 -12.28 5.86
N GLY A 269 -13.69 -12.88 6.37
CA GLY A 269 -12.87 -13.76 5.56
C GLY A 269 -13.68 -14.97 5.05
N PRO A 270 -13.28 -15.56 3.93
CA PRO A 270 -13.90 -16.79 3.45
C PRO A 270 -13.62 -17.94 4.42
N ALA A 271 -14.50 -18.93 4.43
CA ALA A 271 -14.23 -20.19 5.12
C ALA A 271 -13.25 -21.00 4.26
N CYS A 272 -11.95 -20.85 4.51
CA CYS A 272 -10.90 -21.63 3.86
C CYS A 272 -10.62 -22.90 4.64
#